data_a01ffcb9ef92eadb475eab7b6c42561f
#
_entry.id   a01ffcb9ef92eadb475eab7b6c42561f
#
_cell.length_a   1.000
_cell.length_b   1.000
_cell.length_c   1.000
_cell.angle_alpha   90.00
_cell.angle_beta   90.00
_cell.angle_gamma   90.00
#
_symmetry.space_group_name_H-M   'P 1'
#
loop_
_entity.id
_entity.type
_entity.pdbx_description
1 polymer ?
#
loop_
_entity_poly.entity_id
_entity_poly.type
_entity_poly.pdbx_seq_one_letter_code
_entity_poly.pdbx_strand_id
1 'polypeptide(L)'
;MEEYLKPFKALSDETRLRMLNILTAQECCVCEVMQVLGISQTRASRNLKILEEAGFLQARRDGTWVYYSVNDDSAKNFAAALAKMTGGFTAKSPLFQPDREQLQKAKRSGLCCGEKSKTCKYLVAAGGNR
;
A
#
# COMPACT_ATOMS: atom_id res chain seq x y z
N MET A 1 12.86 11.97 19.66
CA MET A 1 12.22 10.68 20.00
C MET A 1 11.09 10.32 19.03
N GLU A 2 10.27 11.28 18.66
CA GLU A 2 9.17 11.08 17.71
C GLU A 2 9.64 10.50 16.37
N GLU A 3 10.75 11.01 15.85
CA GLU A 3 11.30 10.56 14.58
C GLU A 3 11.68 9.07 14.60
N TYR A 4 12.13 8.58 15.73
CA TYR A 4 12.50 7.19 15.88
C TYR A 4 11.28 6.27 16.05
N LEU A 5 10.20 6.81 16.60
CA LEU A 5 8.97 6.03 16.81
C LEU A 5 8.09 5.97 15.58
N LYS A 6 8.20 6.95 14.68
CA LYS A 6 7.32 7.08 13.54
C LYS A 6 7.30 5.83 12.64
N PRO A 7 8.43 5.24 12.26
CA PRO A 7 8.41 4.01 11.47
C PRO A 7 7.71 2.85 12.17
N PHE A 8 7.93 2.69 13.46
CA PHE A 8 7.30 1.62 14.22
C PHE A 8 5.79 1.80 14.30
N LYS A 9 5.35 3.04 14.53
CA LYS A 9 3.92 3.35 14.57
C LYS A 9 3.26 3.10 13.22
N ALA A 10 3.94 3.46 12.13
CA ALA A 10 3.41 3.24 10.79
C ALA A 10 3.21 1.77 10.49
N LEU A 11 4.08 0.90 10.97
CA LEU A 11 4.00 -0.54 10.72
C LEU A 11 3.16 -1.28 11.74
N SER A 12 2.70 -0.63 12.79
CA SER A 12 1.90 -1.23 13.83
C SER A 12 0.42 -1.30 13.46
N ASP A 13 0.15 -1.74 12.22
CA ASP A 13 -1.20 -1.83 11.69
C ASP A 13 -1.24 -2.88 10.56
N GLU A 14 -2.21 -3.78 10.64
CA GLU A 14 -2.34 -4.86 9.67
C GLU A 14 -2.50 -4.35 8.22
N THR A 15 -3.37 -3.36 8.03
CA THR A 15 -3.61 -2.79 6.72
C THR A 15 -2.34 -2.23 6.11
N ARG A 16 -1.56 -1.50 6.89
CA ARG A 16 -0.32 -0.90 6.42
C ARG A 16 0.76 -1.94 6.14
N LEU A 17 0.84 -3.00 6.94
CA LEU A 17 1.76 -4.10 6.65
C LEU A 17 1.41 -4.79 5.34
N ARG A 18 0.13 -5.01 5.09
CA ARG A 18 -0.33 -5.60 3.83
C ARG A 18 -0.03 -4.68 2.65
N MET A 19 -0.25 -3.38 2.81
CA MET A 19 0.10 -2.40 1.78
C MET A 19 1.58 -2.44 1.45
N LEU A 20 2.43 -2.42 2.46
CA LEU A 20 3.87 -2.45 2.25
C LEU A 20 4.27 -3.73 1.52
N ASN A 21 3.66 -4.84 1.86
CA ASN A 21 3.95 -6.11 1.20
C ASN A 21 3.61 -6.08 -0.30
N ILE A 22 2.42 -5.61 -0.67
CA ILE A 22 2.04 -5.54 -2.08
C ILE A 22 2.89 -4.53 -2.85
N LEU A 23 3.30 -3.45 -2.21
CA LEU A 23 4.12 -2.43 -2.86
C LEU A 23 5.59 -2.86 -2.99
N THR A 24 6.06 -3.81 -2.20
CA THR A 24 7.37 -4.41 -2.44
C THR A 24 7.36 -5.30 -3.69
N ALA A 25 6.22 -5.84 -4.05
CA ALA A 25 6.09 -6.67 -5.24
C ALA A 25 6.04 -5.83 -6.52
N GLN A 26 5.34 -4.72 -6.50
CA GLN A 26 5.24 -3.83 -7.66
C GLN A 26 4.73 -2.45 -7.27
N GLU A 27 5.01 -1.46 -8.11
CA GLU A 27 4.45 -0.13 -7.98
C GLU A 27 2.94 -0.18 -8.23
N CYS A 28 2.16 0.51 -7.40
CA CYS A 28 0.70 0.53 -7.50
C CYS A 28 0.14 1.93 -7.41
N CYS A 29 -0.96 2.17 -8.09
CA CYS A 29 -1.79 3.35 -7.85
C CYS A 29 -2.81 3.03 -6.75
N VAL A 30 -3.52 4.05 -6.29
CA VAL A 30 -4.50 3.90 -5.21
C VAL A 30 -5.58 2.87 -5.54
N CYS A 31 -6.07 2.84 -6.79
CA CYS A 31 -7.11 1.90 -7.17
C CYS A 31 -6.66 0.44 -7.10
N GLU A 32 -5.41 0.16 -7.40
CA GLU A 32 -4.90 -1.20 -7.26
C GLU A 32 -4.86 -1.63 -5.80
N VAL A 33 -4.44 -0.73 -4.92
CA VAL A 33 -4.43 -0.99 -3.47
C VAL A 33 -5.84 -1.22 -2.94
N MET A 34 -6.79 -0.40 -3.38
CA MET A 34 -8.20 -0.56 -3.00
C MET A 34 -8.75 -1.92 -3.41
N GLN A 35 -8.43 -2.35 -4.62
CA GLN A 35 -8.88 -3.65 -5.14
C GLN A 35 -8.31 -4.80 -4.33
N VAL A 36 -7.03 -4.75 -4.05
CA VAL A 36 -6.34 -5.84 -3.34
C VAL A 36 -6.85 -5.96 -1.92
N LEU A 37 -6.95 -4.84 -1.21
CA LEU A 37 -7.28 -4.85 0.21
C LEU A 37 -8.78 -4.76 0.49
N GLY A 38 -9.58 -4.44 -0.52
CA GLY A 38 -11.02 -4.27 -0.34
C GLY A 38 -11.38 -3.12 0.57
N ILE A 39 -10.69 -2.01 0.48
CA ILE A 39 -10.90 -0.82 1.32
C ILE A 39 -11.30 0.37 0.49
N SER A 40 -11.87 1.39 1.14
CA SER A 40 -12.26 2.63 0.50
C SER A 40 -11.05 3.44 0.05
N GLN A 41 -11.27 4.36 -0.88
CA GLN A 41 -10.23 5.27 -1.34
C GLN A 41 -9.69 6.13 -0.19
N THR A 42 -10.56 6.64 0.65
CA THR A 42 -10.16 7.47 1.79
C THR A 42 -9.21 6.71 2.70
N ARG A 43 -9.55 5.46 2.99
CA ARG A 43 -8.74 4.61 3.85
C ARG A 43 -7.41 4.25 3.19
N ALA A 44 -7.44 3.91 1.91
CA ALA A 44 -6.22 3.60 1.15
C ALA A 44 -5.28 4.80 1.11
N SER A 45 -5.80 5.96 0.74
CA SER A 45 -5.00 7.19 0.63
C SER A 45 -4.40 7.60 1.97
N ARG A 46 -5.17 7.50 3.04
CA ARG A 46 -4.70 7.83 4.38
C ARG A 46 -3.55 6.95 4.81
N ASN A 47 -3.69 5.65 4.64
CA ASN A 47 -2.66 4.70 5.05
C ASN A 47 -1.41 4.77 4.17
N LEU A 48 -1.58 4.99 2.87
CA LEU A 48 -0.45 5.22 1.97
C LEU A 48 0.35 6.46 2.38
N LYS A 49 -0.36 7.53 2.77
CA LYS A 49 0.30 8.75 3.21
C LYS A 49 1.07 8.53 4.52
N ILE A 50 0.52 7.77 5.43
CA ILE A 50 1.20 7.45 6.69
C ILE A 50 2.52 6.72 6.40
N LEU A 51 2.49 5.75 5.49
CA LEU A 51 3.69 5.02 5.10
C LEU A 51 4.70 5.91 4.35
N GLU A 52 4.21 6.81 3.51
CA GLU A 52 5.05 7.76 2.80
C GLU A 52 5.75 8.71 3.78
N GLU A 53 5.02 9.28 4.71
CA GLU A 53 5.58 10.20 5.70
C GLU A 53 6.56 9.53 6.65
N ALA A 54 6.40 8.23 6.86
CA ALA A 54 7.33 7.45 7.68
C ALA A 54 8.59 7.03 6.92
N GLY A 55 8.64 7.31 5.62
CA GLY A 55 9.82 7.02 4.80
C GLY A 55 9.83 5.66 4.11
N PHE A 56 8.74 4.90 4.19
CA PHE A 56 8.67 3.58 3.55
C PHE A 56 8.31 3.65 2.07
N LEU A 57 7.55 4.66 1.68
CA LEU A 57 7.06 4.78 0.31
C LEU A 57 7.47 6.11 -0.28
N GLN A 58 7.52 6.12 -1.61
CA GLN A 58 7.62 7.34 -2.40
C GLN A 58 6.47 7.37 -3.38
N ALA A 59 6.03 8.59 -3.72
CA ALA A 59 4.95 8.80 -4.66
C ALA A 59 5.51 9.40 -5.94
N ARG A 60 4.99 8.94 -7.07
CA ARG A 60 5.36 9.47 -8.39
C ARG A 60 4.09 9.90 -9.10
N ARG A 61 4.10 11.10 -9.64
CA ARG A 61 2.96 11.59 -10.43
C ARG A 61 3.26 11.46 -11.91
N ASP A 62 2.24 11.05 -12.66
CA ASP A 62 2.28 10.98 -14.10
C ASP A 62 0.92 11.49 -14.61
N GLY A 63 0.86 12.77 -14.95
CA GLY A 63 -0.39 13.44 -15.24
C GLY A 63 -1.26 13.50 -13.99
N THR A 64 -2.46 12.92 -14.09
CA THR A 64 -3.39 12.84 -12.95
C THR A 64 -3.21 11.58 -12.13
N TRP A 65 -2.36 10.66 -12.59
CA TRP A 65 -2.08 9.40 -11.90
C TRP A 65 -1.05 9.62 -10.80
N VAL A 66 -1.25 8.92 -9.69
CA VAL A 66 -0.28 8.87 -8.60
C VAL A 66 0.07 7.41 -8.33
N TYR A 67 1.36 7.10 -8.41
CA TYR A 67 1.87 5.76 -8.19
C TYR A 67 2.72 5.74 -6.94
N TYR A 68 2.54 4.71 -6.14
CA TYR A 68 3.31 4.50 -4.93
C TYR A 68 4.25 3.32 -5.11
N SER A 69 5.46 3.47 -4.61
CA SER A 69 6.46 2.41 -4.63
C SER A 69 7.27 2.45 -3.35
N VAL A 70 7.93 1.34 -3.04
CA VAL A 70 8.78 1.26 -1.86
C VAL A 70 10.01 2.12 -2.06
N ASN A 71 10.34 2.94 -1.07
CA ASN A 71 11.53 3.77 -1.06
C ASN A 71 12.75 2.85 -0.89
N ASP A 72 13.63 2.83 -1.88
CA ASP A 72 14.60 1.76 -2.08
C ASP A 72 15.55 1.49 -0.92
N ASP A 73 16.09 2.51 -0.29
CA ASP A 73 17.18 2.29 0.66
C ASP A 73 16.70 1.98 2.07
N SER A 74 15.82 2.81 2.60
CA SER A 74 15.39 2.70 3.99
C SER A 74 14.38 1.58 4.21
N ALA A 75 13.41 1.47 3.31
CA ALA A 75 12.31 0.53 3.48
C ALA A 75 12.76 -0.91 3.27
N LYS A 76 13.62 -1.16 2.30
CA LYS A 76 14.15 -2.51 2.05
C LYS A 76 15.00 -3.00 3.22
N ASN A 77 15.84 -2.11 3.76
CA ASN A 77 16.67 -2.45 4.90
C ASN A 77 15.84 -2.73 6.14
N PHE A 78 14.81 -1.92 6.37
CA PHE A 78 13.91 -2.12 7.50
C PHE A 78 13.08 -3.41 7.34
N ALA A 79 12.58 -3.66 6.14
CA ALA A 79 11.83 -4.88 5.85
C ALA A 79 12.71 -6.13 6.02
N ALA A 80 13.97 -6.06 5.59
CA ALA A 80 14.92 -7.15 5.78
C ALA A 80 15.20 -7.40 7.25
N ALA A 81 15.36 -6.34 8.03
CA ALA A 81 15.57 -6.46 9.48
C ALA A 81 14.35 -7.08 10.17
N LEU A 82 13.14 -6.62 9.80
CA LEU A 82 11.91 -7.19 10.32
C LEU A 82 11.77 -8.67 9.97
N ALA A 83 12.09 -9.03 8.74
CA ALA A 83 12.03 -10.42 8.32
C ALA A 83 12.92 -11.32 9.17
N LYS A 84 14.12 -10.84 9.51
CA LYS A 84 15.03 -11.58 10.39
C LYS A 84 14.49 -11.70 11.81
N MET A 85 13.91 -10.62 12.32
CA MET A 85 13.38 -10.58 13.68
C MET A 85 12.14 -11.45 13.86
N THR A 86 11.27 -11.43 12.87
CA THR A 86 9.97 -12.12 12.95
C THR A 86 9.99 -13.51 12.32
N GLY A 87 11.09 -13.88 11.67
CA GLY A 87 11.24 -15.20 11.07
C GLY A 87 10.36 -15.45 9.85
N GLY A 88 9.65 -14.45 9.34
CA GLY A 88 8.74 -14.73 8.26
C GLY A 88 8.07 -13.58 7.56
N PHE A 89 8.39 -12.36 7.92
CA PHE A 89 7.82 -11.23 7.19
C PHE A 89 8.56 -11.04 5.86
N THR A 90 8.11 -11.76 4.85
CA THR A 90 8.64 -11.61 3.50
C THR A 90 7.48 -11.54 2.52
N ALA A 91 7.75 -10.98 1.34
CA ALA A 91 6.76 -10.97 0.27
C ALA A 91 6.31 -12.39 -0.12
N LYS A 92 7.09 -13.40 0.24
CA LYS A 92 6.79 -14.80 -0.07
C LYS A 92 6.04 -15.53 1.04
N SER A 93 5.81 -14.87 2.17
CA SER A 93 5.09 -15.52 3.28
C SER A 93 3.69 -15.95 2.86
N PRO A 94 3.24 -17.14 3.25
CA PRO A 94 1.86 -17.58 2.96
C PRO A 94 0.79 -16.65 3.53
N LEU A 95 1.12 -15.89 4.56
CA LEU A 95 0.22 -14.92 5.17
C LEU A 95 -0.27 -13.89 4.15
N PHE A 96 0.57 -13.52 3.20
CA PHE A 96 0.24 -12.51 2.20
C PHE A 96 -0.18 -13.10 0.85
N GLN A 97 -0.35 -14.43 0.79
CA GLN A 97 -0.73 -15.10 -0.45
C GLN A 97 -2.05 -14.57 -1.04
N PRO A 98 -3.12 -14.36 -0.25
CA PRO A 98 -4.36 -13.81 -0.81
C PRO A 98 -4.17 -12.43 -1.44
N ASP A 99 -3.35 -11.59 -0.83
CA ASP A 99 -3.09 -10.25 -1.36
C ASP A 99 -2.31 -10.33 -2.68
N ARG A 100 -1.35 -11.22 -2.77
CA ARG A 100 -0.59 -11.40 -4.01
C ARG A 100 -1.48 -11.87 -5.16
N GLU A 101 -2.40 -12.75 -4.88
CA GLU A 101 -3.35 -13.25 -5.87
C GLU A 101 -4.28 -12.12 -6.35
N GLN A 102 -4.78 -11.33 -5.43
CA GLN A 102 -5.62 -10.19 -5.78
C GLN A 102 -4.83 -9.13 -6.56
N LEU A 103 -3.57 -8.94 -6.23
CA LEU A 103 -2.71 -7.99 -6.93
C LEU A 103 -2.57 -8.35 -8.42
N GLN A 104 -2.44 -9.62 -8.73
CA GLN A 104 -2.35 -10.07 -10.12
C GLN A 104 -3.63 -9.77 -10.91
N LYS A 105 -4.76 -9.72 -10.23
CA LYS A 105 -6.06 -9.43 -10.85
C LYS A 105 -6.40 -7.94 -10.87
N ALA A 106 -5.70 -7.14 -10.10
CA ALA A 106 -5.98 -5.72 -9.98
C ALA A 106 -5.67 -4.98 -11.28
N LYS A 107 -6.48 -4.00 -11.60
CA LYS A 107 -6.33 -3.22 -12.83
C LYS A 107 -6.36 -1.73 -12.52
N ARG A 108 -5.49 -1.01 -13.20
CA ARG A 108 -5.49 0.43 -13.13
C ARG A 108 -6.72 0.98 -13.82
N SER A 109 -7.34 1.97 -13.20
CA SER A 109 -8.54 2.61 -13.74
C SER A 109 -8.38 4.11 -13.68
N GLY A 110 -8.45 4.77 -14.82
CA GLY A 110 -8.39 6.22 -14.89
C GLY A 110 -9.48 6.90 -14.10
N LEU A 111 -10.61 6.25 -13.97
CA LEU A 111 -11.71 6.78 -13.17
C LEU A 111 -11.37 6.86 -11.69
N CYS A 112 -10.49 5.98 -11.24
CA CYS A 112 -10.12 5.90 -9.84
C CYS A 112 -8.91 6.78 -9.51
N CYS A 113 -7.90 6.74 -10.34
CA CYS A 113 -6.62 7.36 -10.06
C CYS A 113 -6.40 8.67 -10.79
N GLY A 114 -6.94 8.80 -11.99
CA GLY A 114 -6.65 9.95 -12.85
C GLY A 114 -7.68 11.06 -12.76
N GLU A 115 -8.85 10.74 -12.37
CA GLU A 115 -9.96 11.68 -12.35
C GLU A 115 -10.49 11.88 -10.95
N LYS A 116 -11.73 12.19 -10.87
CA LYS A 116 -12.40 12.37 -9.60
C LYS A 116 -12.72 11.02 -9.03
N SER A 117 -12.07 10.70 -7.96
CA SER A 117 -12.21 9.41 -7.31
C SER A 117 -13.64 9.04 -6.96
N LYS A 118 -14.50 10.04 -6.78
CA LYS A 118 -15.90 9.79 -6.48
C LYS A 118 -16.64 9.06 -7.59
N THR A 119 -16.07 9.04 -8.80
CA THR A 119 -16.67 8.32 -9.92
C THR A 119 -16.05 6.94 -10.13
N CYS A 120 -15.11 6.54 -9.30
CA CYS A 120 -14.43 5.27 -9.41
C CYS A 120 -15.37 4.12 -9.06
N LYS A 121 -15.49 3.15 -9.96
CA LYS A 121 -16.36 1.99 -9.73
C LYS A 121 -15.89 1.14 -8.55
N TYR A 122 -14.59 1.10 -8.30
CA TYR A 122 -14.04 0.35 -7.18
C TYR A 122 -14.33 1.05 -5.85
N LEU A 123 -14.36 2.36 -5.86
CA LEU A 123 -14.76 3.13 -4.69
C LEU A 123 -16.21 2.83 -4.31
N VAL A 124 -17.09 2.78 -5.29
CA VAL A 124 -18.51 2.46 -5.07
C VAL A 124 -18.64 1.05 -4.49
N ALA A 125 -17.97 0.08 -5.10
CA ALA A 125 -18.02 -1.29 -4.65
C ALA A 125 -17.42 -1.45 -3.24
N ALA A 126 -16.29 -0.79 -2.98
CA ALA A 126 -15.65 -0.85 -1.67
C ALA A 126 -16.39 0.00 -0.65
N GLY A 127 -16.99 1.11 -1.09
CA GLY A 127 -17.71 2.03 -0.21
C GLY A 127 -18.86 1.37 0.54
N GLY A 128 -19.49 0.40 -0.06
CA GLY A 128 -20.54 -0.36 0.59
C GLY A 128 -20.05 -1.16 1.79
N ASN A 129 -18.75 -1.41 1.87
CA ASN A 129 -18.13 -2.20 2.92
C ASN A 129 -17.34 -1.36 3.90
N ARG A 130 -17.32 -0.06 3.73
CA ARG A 130 -16.52 0.86 4.54
C ARG A 130 -17.37 1.97 5.08
#